data_d7f7d6638786878d04c8e4fe66a706da
#
_entry.id   d7f7d6638786878d04c8e4fe66a706da
#
_cell.length_a   1.000
_cell.length_b   1.000
_cell.length_c   1.000
_cell.angle_alpha   90.00
_cell.angle_beta   90.00
_cell.angle_gamma   90.00
#
_symmetry.space_group_name_H-M   'P 1'
#
loop_
_entity.id
_entity.type
_entity.pdbx_description
1 polymer ?
#
loop_
_entity_poly.entity_id
_entity_poly.type
_entity_poly.pdbx_seq_one_letter_code
_entity_poly.pdbx_strand_id
1 'polypeptide(L)'
;MTYIFDLDKLNQTAKDCRENYSNAAPYPHVVIDNFLTEESARQVLENFPGSKDGIHWDQYGYEGYEIKIATSREEQFPALIKNALHDLNSGPFIRFLQELTGIEHLFADPHMLGGGLHLVGRDGLLGIHADFNWHPELQAHRRINLMIYFNDNWLPEYDGDLELWSTDAKTCVKSIEPVFNRAVIFSTTSDSFHGHPRPLKLPEGQWRRSIAMYYYTTQRPENELQNPHNTRYKGLHLE
;
A
#
# COMPACT_ATOMS: atom_id res chain seq x y z
N MET A 1 22.95 -8.04 -9.93
CA MET A 1 21.65 -8.27 -9.25
C MET A 1 20.55 -7.78 -10.18
N THR A 2 19.57 -8.59 -10.45
CA THR A 2 18.36 -8.19 -11.19
C THR A 2 17.33 -7.68 -10.19
N TYR A 3 16.57 -6.65 -10.55
CA TYR A 3 15.46 -6.18 -9.73
C TYR A 3 14.36 -7.23 -9.63
N ILE A 4 13.51 -7.15 -8.59
CA ILE A 4 12.31 -8.01 -8.45
C ILE A 4 11.25 -7.72 -9.51
N PHE A 5 11.41 -6.68 -10.28
CA PHE A 5 10.54 -6.25 -11.39
C PHE A 5 11.32 -6.21 -12.71
N ASP A 6 10.57 -6.33 -13.79
CA ASP A 6 11.08 -6.08 -15.15
C ASP A 6 11.02 -4.57 -15.43
N LEU A 7 12.20 -3.95 -15.61
CA LEU A 7 12.30 -2.50 -15.79
C LEU A 7 11.67 -2.03 -17.11
N ASP A 8 11.82 -2.80 -18.19
CA ASP A 8 11.24 -2.43 -19.50
C ASP A 8 9.72 -2.52 -19.43
N LYS A 9 9.19 -3.57 -18.80
CA LYS A 9 7.76 -3.71 -18.55
C LYS A 9 7.22 -2.57 -17.67
N LEU A 10 7.91 -2.19 -16.59
CA LEU A 10 7.51 -1.06 -15.75
C LEU A 10 7.48 0.25 -16.53
N ASN A 11 8.52 0.54 -17.31
CA ASN A 11 8.59 1.75 -18.11
C ASN A 11 7.47 1.81 -19.17
N GLN A 12 7.13 0.68 -19.76
CA GLN A 12 6.00 0.61 -20.70
C GLN A 12 4.67 0.79 -19.96
N THR A 13 4.48 0.10 -18.84
CA THR A 13 3.28 0.21 -17.99
C THR A 13 3.04 1.66 -17.54
N ALA A 14 4.10 2.39 -17.17
CA ALA A 14 3.97 3.79 -16.77
C ALA A 14 3.35 4.63 -17.89
N LYS A 15 3.82 4.47 -19.12
CA LYS A 15 3.31 5.21 -20.29
C LYS A 15 1.87 4.83 -20.63
N ASP A 16 1.58 3.54 -20.64
CA ASP A 16 0.28 3.01 -21.03
C ASP A 16 -0.82 3.32 -20.02
N CYS A 17 -0.45 3.42 -18.73
CA CYS A 17 -1.40 3.62 -17.64
C CYS A 17 -1.52 5.08 -17.17
N ARG A 18 -0.64 5.98 -17.57
CA ARG A 18 -0.58 7.37 -17.06
C ARG A 18 -1.90 8.11 -17.16
N GLU A 19 -2.52 8.08 -18.33
CA GLU A 19 -3.81 8.77 -18.56
C GLU A 19 -4.92 8.12 -17.73
N ASN A 20 -4.99 6.79 -17.72
CA ASN A 20 -5.95 6.05 -16.92
C ASN A 20 -5.77 6.30 -15.42
N TYR A 21 -4.51 6.36 -14.95
CA TYR A 21 -4.18 6.70 -13.57
C TYR A 21 -4.73 8.07 -13.18
N SER A 22 -4.39 9.09 -13.95
CA SER A 22 -4.74 10.48 -13.63
C SER A 22 -6.25 10.75 -13.65
N ASN A 23 -6.99 10.05 -14.51
CA ASN A 23 -8.44 10.22 -14.69
C ASN A 23 -9.28 9.21 -13.89
N ALA A 24 -8.65 8.32 -13.12
CA ALA A 24 -9.37 7.32 -12.35
C ALA A 24 -10.20 7.93 -11.22
N ALA A 25 -11.41 7.40 -11.03
CA ALA A 25 -12.29 7.75 -9.91
C ALA A 25 -12.20 6.67 -8.81
N PRO A 26 -12.24 7.06 -7.53
CA PRO A 26 -12.63 8.36 -6.96
C PRO A 26 -11.46 9.37 -6.87
N TYR A 27 -10.23 8.95 -7.05
CA TYR A 27 -8.99 9.73 -7.11
C TYR A 27 -7.96 8.96 -7.93
N PRO A 28 -6.84 9.58 -8.36
CA PRO A 28 -5.85 8.93 -9.21
C PRO A 28 -5.36 7.61 -8.63
N HIS A 29 -5.55 6.52 -9.38
CA HIS A 29 -5.10 5.18 -9.00
C HIS A 29 -4.97 4.26 -10.21
N VAL A 30 -4.22 3.16 -10.03
CA VAL A 30 -4.10 2.07 -10.99
C VAL A 30 -4.01 0.73 -10.27
N VAL A 31 -4.55 -0.31 -10.90
CA VAL A 31 -4.40 -1.71 -10.49
C VAL A 31 -3.57 -2.42 -11.57
N ILE A 32 -2.50 -3.07 -11.17
CA ILE A 32 -1.58 -3.76 -12.08
C ILE A 32 -1.43 -5.20 -11.64
N ASP A 33 -1.92 -6.12 -12.47
CA ASP A 33 -1.73 -7.56 -12.25
C ASP A 33 -0.38 -8.02 -12.76
N ASN A 34 0.17 -9.09 -12.16
CA ASN A 34 1.49 -9.63 -12.47
C ASN A 34 2.56 -8.52 -12.42
N PHE A 35 2.55 -7.75 -11.35
CA PHE A 35 3.36 -6.54 -11.20
C PHE A 35 4.86 -6.83 -11.14
N LEU A 36 5.26 -7.73 -10.26
CA LEU A 36 6.63 -8.25 -10.17
C LEU A 36 6.84 -9.35 -11.22
N THR A 37 8.09 -9.76 -11.46
CA THR A 37 8.31 -11.01 -12.18
C THR A 37 7.68 -12.16 -11.40
N GLU A 38 7.12 -13.16 -12.08
CA GLU A 38 6.45 -14.30 -11.41
C GLU A 38 7.40 -14.99 -10.43
N GLU A 39 8.66 -15.19 -10.85
CA GLU A 39 9.70 -15.79 -10.01
C GLU A 39 9.93 -14.96 -8.73
N SER A 40 10.12 -13.65 -8.86
CA SER A 40 10.34 -12.77 -7.69
C SER A 40 9.13 -12.73 -6.77
N ALA A 41 7.92 -12.68 -7.33
CA ALA A 41 6.70 -12.67 -6.55
C ALA A 41 6.54 -13.99 -5.74
N ARG A 42 6.85 -15.14 -6.35
CA ARG A 42 6.86 -16.45 -5.66
C ARG A 42 7.91 -16.50 -4.55
N GLN A 43 9.12 -16.03 -4.84
CA GLN A 43 10.18 -15.97 -3.83
C GLN A 43 9.80 -15.07 -2.66
N VAL A 44 9.17 -13.91 -2.91
CA VAL A 44 8.66 -13.04 -1.85
C VAL A 44 7.60 -13.75 -1.02
N LEU A 45 6.62 -14.41 -1.65
CA LEU A 45 5.58 -15.16 -0.94
C LEU A 45 6.16 -16.29 -0.06
N GLU A 46 7.09 -17.07 -0.60
CA GLU A 46 7.74 -18.18 0.11
C GLU A 46 8.57 -17.73 1.33
N ASN A 47 9.14 -16.52 1.24
CA ASN A 47 9.95 -15.93 2.31
C ASN A 47 9.18 -14.89 3.15
N PHE A 48 7.89 -14.71 2.89
CA PHE A 48 7.08 -13.74 3.64
C PHE A 48 6.91 -14.21 5.08
N PRO A 49 7.41 -13.49 6.09
CA PRO A 49 7.37 -13.95 7.47
C PRO A 49 5.93 -14.14 7.95
N GLY A 50 5.69 -15.26 8.61
CA GLY A 50 4.45 -15.51 9.33
C GLY A 50 4.41 -14.79 10.68
N SER A 51 3.26 -14.74 11.30
CA SER A 51 3.05 -14.08 12.60
C SER A 51 3.84 -14.71 13.77
N LYS A 52 4.42 -15.90 13.57
CA LYS A 52 5.17 -16.67 14.59
C LYS A 52 6.64 -16.89 14.25
N ASP A 53 7.16 -16.29 13.18
CA ASP A 53 8.50 -16.60 12.65
C ASP A 53 9.64 -15.82 13.35
N GLY A 54 9.41 -15.38 14.58
CA GLY A 54 10.46 -14.82 15.42
C GLY A 54 10.84 -13.35 15.11
N ILE A 55 10.14 -12.69 14.19
CA ILE A 55 10.26 -11.25 13.98
C ILE A 55 9.23 -10.48 14.84
N HIS A 56 9.54 -9.25 15.15
CA HIS A 56 8.60 -8.40 15.90
C HIS A 56 7.50 -7.85 15.00
N TRP A 57 6.26 -8.07 15.40
CA TRP A 57 5.08 -7.49 14.77
C TRP A 57 4.44 -6.47 15.70
N ASP A 58 4.31 -5.25 15.25
CA ASP A 58 3.51 -4.22 15.94
C ASP A 58 2.03 -4.54 15.74
N GLN A 59 1.28 -4.52 16.84
CA GLN A 59 -0.16 -4.78 16.80
C GLN A 59 -0.92 -3.46 16.64
N TYR A 60 -1.74 -3.41 15.62
CA TYR A 60 -2.64 -2.30 15.39
C TYR A 60 -4.04 -2.77 15.74
N GLY A 61 -4.60 -2.18 16.81
CA GLY A 61 -5.94 -2.45 17.26
C GLY A 61 -6.60 -1.14 17.68
N TYR A 62 -7.54 -0.69 16.88
CA TYR A 62 -8.40 0.42 17.21
C TYR A 62 -9.83 -0.09 17.13
N GLU A 63 -10.54 -0.18 18.27
CA GLU A 63 -11.81 -0.87 18.41
C GLU A 63 -12.83 -0.46 17.33
N GLY A 64 -13.25 -1.44 16.52
CA GLY A 64 -14.18 -1.25 15.42
C GLY A 64 -13.59 -0.66 14.14
N TYR A 65 -12.29 -0.26 14.11
CA TYR A 65 -11.68 0.41 12.96
C TYR A 65 -10.43 -0.28 12.43
N GLU A 66 -9.64 -0.95 13.24
CA GLU A 66 -8.41 -1.56 12.78
C GLU A 66 -8.05 -2.77 13.63
N ILE A 67 -7.80 -3.91 12.98
CA ILE A 67 -7.24 -5.14 13.56
C ILE A 67 -6.27 -5.72 12.55
N LYS A 68 -4.98 -5.45 12.72
CA LYS A 68 -3.91 -5.98 11.88
C LYS A 68 -2.60 -6.07 12.65
N ILE A 69 -1.62 -6.79 12.10
CA ILE A 69 -0.22 -6.68 12.54
C ILE A 69 0.64 -6.21 11.37
N ALA A 70 1.65 -5.42 11.67
CA ALA A 70 2.57 -4.90 10.66
C ALA A 70 3.98 -4.75 11.23
N THR A 71 4.98 -4.68 10.36
CA THR A 71 6.36 -4.40 10.76
C THR A 71 7.12 -3.68 9.66
N SER A 72 7.92 -2.69 10.07
CA SER A 72 8.89 -1.97 9.23
C SER A 72 10.33 -2.22 9.66
N ARG A 73 10.58 -3.17 10.54
CA ARG A 73 11.90 -3.48 11.13
C ARG A 73 12.72 -4.31 10.15
N GLU A 74 13.26 -3.64 9.13
CA GLU A 74 13.98 -4.33 8.04
C GLU A 74 15.19 -5.13 8.51
N GLU A 75 15.79 -4.78 9.65
CA GLU A 75 16.89 -5.52 10.25
C GLU A 75 16.53 -6.94 10.66
N GLN A 76 15.23 -7.22 10.82
CA GLN A 76 14.69 -8.54 11.17
C GLN A 76 14.19 -9.32 9.95
N PHE A 77 14.14 -8.70 8.77
CA PHE A 77 13.58 -9.34 7.59
C PHE A 77 14.54 -10.35 6.97
N PRO A 78 14.04 -11.45 6.40
CA PRO A 78 14.80 -12.29 5.50
C PRO A 78 15.48 -11.44 4.42
N ALA A 79 16.70 -11.80 4.03
CA ALA A 79 17.49 -11.02 3.08
C ALA A 79 16.73 -10.73 1.76
N LEU A 80 15.96 -11.72 1.29
CA LEU A 80 15.16 -11.58 0.08
C LEU A 80 14.06 -10.51 0.23
N ILE A 81 13.35 -10.51 1.34
CA ILE A 81 12.32 -9.50 1.64
C ILE A 81 12.94 -8.11 1.74
N LYS A 82 14.06 -7.98 2.45
CA LYS A 82 14.78 -6.72 2.55
C LYS A 82 15.21 -6.21 1.17
N ASN A 83 15.78 -7.07 0.33
CA ASN A 83 16.16 -6.70 -1.03
C ASN A 83 14.96 -6.26 -1.87
N ALA A 84 13.81 -6.94 -1.72
CA ALA A 84 12.59 -6.55 -2.41
C ALA A 84 12.12 -5.14 -2.03
N LEU A 85 12.16 -4.78 -0.74
CA LEU A 85 11.81 -3.44 -0.28
C LEU A 85 12.81 -2.38 -0.78
N HIS A 86 14.11 -2.70 -0.80
CA HIS A 86 15.14 -1.80 -1.34
C HIS A 86 14.96 -1.58 -2.86
N ASP A 87 14.58 -2.62 -3.61
CA ASP A 87 14.27 -2.48 -5.04
C ASP A 87 13.08 -1.54 -5.27
N LEU A 88 12.03 -1.64 -4.46
CA LEU A 88 10.87 -0.73 -4.50
C LEU A 88 11.22 0.70 -4.07
N ASN A 89 12.31 0.90 -3.32
CA ASN A 89 12.83 2.22 -2.96
C ASN A 89 13.95 2.71 -3.91
N SER A 90 14.28 1.92 -4.94
CA SER A 90 15.38 2.23 -5.86
C SER A 90 15.08 3.39 -6.81
N GLY A 91 16.12 4.03 -7.32
CA GLY A 91 16.00 5.12 -8.30
C GLY A 91 15.21 4.73 -9.57
N PRO A 92 15.39 3.55 -10.18
CA PRO A 92 14.54 3.10 -11.29
C PRO A 92 13.06 3.02 -10.94
N PHE A 93 12.73 2.51 -9.74
CA PHE A 93 11.34 2.42 -9.29
C PHE A 93 10.71 3.80 -9.04
N ILE A 94 11.46 4.71 -8.42
CA ILE A 94 11.02 6.10 -8.23
C ILE A 94 10.75 6.78 -9.57
N ARG A 95 11.60 6.59 -10.58
CA ARG A 95 11.35 7.14 -11.93
C ARG A 95 10.09 6.56 -12.56
N PHE A 96 9.84 5.25 -12.40
CA PHE A 96 8.59 4.62 -12.82
C PHE A 96 7.38 5.31 -12.19
N LEU A 97 7.41 5.55 -10.87
CA LEU A 97 6.31 6.23 -10.18
C LEU A 97 6.12 7.68 -10.68
N GLN A 98 7.20 8.42 -10.90
CA GLN A 98 7.13 9.78 -11.43
C GLN A 98 6.52 9.82 -12.83
N GLU A 99 6.91 8.89 -13.70
CA GLU A 99 6.35 8.78 -15.06
C GLU A 99 4.87 8.41 -15.03
N LEU A 100 4.49 7.41 -14.23
CA LEU A 100 3.11 6.95 -14.09
C LEU A 100 2.19 8.03 -13.53
N THR A 101 2.63 8.70 -12.47
CA THR A 101 1.76 9.60 -11.68
C THR A 101 1.82 11.06 -12.12
N GLY A 102 2.89 11.45 -12.82
CA GLY A 102 3.20 12.85 -13.13
C GLY A 102 3.65 13.67 -11.91
N ILE A 103 3.87 13.04 -10.75
CA ILE A 103 4.37 13.71 -9.56
C ILE A 103 5.89 13.71 -9.60
N GLU A 104 6.49 14.87 -9.74
CA GLU A 104 7.93 15.04 -9.77
C GLU A 104 8.54 15.06 -8.36
N HIS A 105 9.86 14.84 -8.28
CA HIS A 105 10.65 14.90 -7.04
C HIS A 105 10.19 13.92 -5.95
N LEU A 106 9.62 12.78 -6.35
CA LEU A 106 9.29 11.71 -5.42
C LEU A 106 10.56 11.13 -4.81
N PHE A 107 10.47 10.78 -3.54
CA PHE A 107 11.48 9.98 -2.84
C PHE A 107 10.82 8.95 -1.92
N ALA A 108 11.58 7.90 -1.63
CA ALA A 108 11.16 6.81 -0.77
C ALA A 108 11.30 7.16 0.70
N ASP A 109 10.55 6.47 1.55
CA ASP A 109 10.68 6.55 3.00
C ASP A 109 11.65 5.46 3.50
N PRO A 110 12.86 5.82 3.96
CA PRO A 110 13.81 4.86 4.53
C PRO A 110 13.36 4.31 5.89
N HIS A 111 12.41 4.98 6.57
CA HIS A 111 11.88 4.55 7.86
C HIS A 111 10.66 3.64 7.71
N MET A 112 10.06 3.59 6.52
CA MET A 112 8.81 2.85 6.22
C MET A 112 7.71 3.12 7.25
N LEU A 113 7.53 4.39 7.66
CA LEU A 113 6.56 4.78 8.67
C LEU A 113 5.12 4.34 8.31
N GLY A 114 4.59 3.37 9.05
CA GLY A 114 3.29 2.75 8.79
C GLY A 114 3.25 1.80 7.59
N GLY A 115 4.38 1.64 6.88
CA GLY A 115 4.57 0.73 5.74
C GLY A 115 5.26 -0.58 6.14
N GLY A 116 5.90 -1.24 5.16
CA GLY A 116 6.59 -2.51 5.34
C GLY A 116 5.68 -3.71 5.10
N LEU A 117 5.77 -4.74 5.94
CA LEU A 117 5.00 -5.97 5.83
C LEU A 117 3.73 -5.88 6.67
N HIS A 118 2.60 -6.25 6.08
CA HIS A 118 1.30 -6.28 6.74
C HIS A 118 0.69 -7.67 6.69
N LEU A 119 0.13 -8.10 7.82
CA LEU A 119 -0.66 -9.32 7.96
C LEU A 119 -2.01 -8.99 8.60
N VAL A 120 -3.08 -9.41 7.94
CA VAL A 120 -4.43 -9.33 8.49
C VAL A 120 -5.00 -10.74 8.54
N GLY A 121 -5.36 -11.20 9.74
CA GLY A 121 -5.91 -12.55 9.97
C GLY A 121 -7.44 -12.56 9.95
N ARG A 122 -8.00 -13.70 10.36
CA ARG A 122 -9.45 -13.85 10.57
C ARG A 122 -9.98 -12.73 11.47
N ASP A 123 -11.16 -12.23 11.16
CA ASP A 123 -11.86 -11.13 11.86
C ASP A 123 -11.12 -9.79 11.80
N GLY A 124 -9.95 -9.74 11.17
CA GLY A 124 -9.19 -8.51 10.96
C GLY A 124 -9.87 -7.59 9.95
N LEU A 125 -9.72 -6.29 10.15
CA LEU A 125 -10.30 -5.26 9.28
C LEU A 125 -9.44 -4.00 9.32
N LEU A 126 -9.66 -3.12 8.35
CA LEU A 126 -9.15 -1.75 8.34
C LEU A 126 -10.29 -0.83 7.90
N GLY A 127 -10.82 -0.05 8.84
CA GLY A 127 -11.92 0.88 8.60
C GLY A 127 -11.60 1.88 7.50
N ILE A 128 -12.64 2.47 6.93
CA ILE A 128 -12.47 3.48 5.88
C ILE A 128 -11.82 4.72 6.49
N HIS A 129 -10.68 5.11 5.92
CA HIS A 129 -9.85 6.19 6.42
C HIS A 129 -9.14 6.94 5.29
N ALA A 130 -8.72 8.15 5.57
CA ALA A 130 -7.67 8.85 4.84
C ALA A 130 -6.39 8.80 5.67
N ASP A 131 -5.28 8.49 5.01
CA ASP A 131 -3.98 8.35 5.68
C ASP A 131 -3.47 9.67 6.29
N PHE A 132 -2.49 9.56 7.22
CA PHE A 132 -1.69 10.72 7.60
C PHE A 132 -1.03 11.32 6.35
N ASN A 133 -0.96 12.64 6.30
CA ASN A 133 -0.50 13.36 5.11
C ASN A 133 0.92 13.93 5.23
N TRP A 134 1.55 13.83 6.41
CA TRP A 134 2.83 14.44 6.72
C TRP A 134 3.76 13.49 7.48
N HIS A 135 4.99 13.33 6.99
CA HIS A 135 6.03 12.57 7.67
C HIS A 135 6.86 13.48 8.57
N PRO A 136 6.84 13.32 9.90
CA PRO A 136 7.44 14.26 10.83
C PRO A 136 8.99 14.29 10.77
N GLU A 137 9.62 13.14 10.56
CA GLU A 137 11.09 13.06 10.51
C GLU A 137 11.64 13.53 9.15
N LEU A 138 10.99 13.16 8.05
CA LEU A 138 11.40 13.56 6.70
C LEU A 138 10.96 14.99 6.35
N GLN A 139 10.08 15.59 7.15
CA GLN A 139 9.48 16.91 6.87
C GLN A 139 8.89 16.95 5.44
N ALA A 140 8.06 15.96 5.11
CA ALA A 140 7.61 15.70 3.76
C ALA A 140 6.13 15.33 3.67
N HIS A 141 5.53 15.66 2.54
CA HIS A 141 4.14 15.31 2.22
C HIS A 141 4.05 13.92 1.63
N ARG A 142 3.19 13.09 2.20
CA ARG A 142 2.86 11.77 1.63
C ARG A 142 2.07 11.95 0.34
N ARG A 143 2.54 11.33 -0.76
CA ARG A 143 1.99 11.53 -2.09
C ARG A 143 1.40 10.26 -2.69
N ILE A 144 2.06 9.13 -2.51
CA ILE A 144 1.71 7.87 -3.16
C ILE A 144 1.70 6.74 -2.14
N ASN A 145 0.69 5.89 -2.25
CA ASN A 145 0.67 4.55 -1.69
C ASN A 145 0.89 3.52 -2.77
N LEU A 146 1.73 2.55 -2.49
CA LEU A 146 1.87 1.29 -3.21
C LEU A 146 1.49 0.16 -2.27
N MET A 147 0.54 -0.68 -2.69
CA MET A 147 0.19 -1.93 -2.02
C MET A 147 0.45 -3.08 -2.98
N ILE A 148 1.24 -4.09 -2.57
CA ILE A 148 1.44 -5.32 -3.35
C ILE A 148 0.92 -6.48 -2.53
N TYR A 149 0.08 -7.33 -3.13
CA TYR A 149 -0.56 -8.46 -2.46
C TYR A 149 0.11 -9.78 -2.80
N PHE A 150 0.19 -10.66 -1.79
CA PHE A 150 0.82 -11.99 -1.90
C PHE A 150 -0.12 -13.08 -1.38
N ASN A 151 -1.32 -13.19 -1.98
CA ASN A 151 -2.35 -14.11 -1.53
C ASN A 151 -2.76 -15.05 -2.67
N ASP A 152 -2.19 -16.25 -2.66
CA ASP A 152 -2.59 -17.33 -3.59
C ASP A 152 -4.00 -17.82 -3.28
N ASN A 153 -4.75 -18.17 -4.32
CA ASN A 153 -6.07 -18.77 -4.22
C ASN A 153 -7.04 -17.96 -3.34
N TRP A 154 -6.97 -16.63 -3.45
CA TRP A 154 -7.90 -15.76 -2.73
C TRP A 154 -9.32 -15.99 -3.23
N LEU A 155 -10.26 -16.18 -2.30
CA LEU A 155 -11.66 -16.42 -2.62
C LEU A 155 -12.49 -15.19 -2.26
N PRO A 156 -13.50 -14.82 -3.07
CA PRO A 156 -14.36 -13.66 -2.80
C PRO A 156 -15.05 -13.73 -1.43
N GLU A 157 -15.38 -14.93 -0.95
CA GLU A 157 -16.00 -15.14 0.35
C GLU A 157 -15.11 -14.82 1.55
N TYR A 158 -13.79 -14.62 1.34
CA TYR A 158 -12.87 -14.19 2.39
C TYR A 158 -13.03 -12.72 2.75
N ASP A 159 -13.74 -11.93 1.94
CA ASP A 159 -13.75 -10.46 2.01
C ASP A 159 -12.32 -9.85 1.89
N GLY A 160 -12.09 -8.66 2.39
CA GLY A 160 -10.75 -8.06 2.44
C GLY A 160 -10.32 -7.34 1.16
N ASP A 161 -11.23 -7.08 0.25
CA ASP A 161 -10.98 -6.20 -0.89
C ASP A 161 -10.51 -4.82 -0.42
N LEU A 162 -9.55 -4.25 -1.12
CA LEU A 162 -9.24 -2.83 -0.94
C LEU A 162 -10.37 -2.02 -1.57
N GLU A 163 -11.11 -1.30 -0.73
CA GLU A 163 -12.16 -0.41 -1.17
C GLU A 163 -11.63 1.03 -1.31
N LEU A 164 -11.86 1.65 -2.47
CA LEU A 164 -11.63 3.07 -2.71
C LEU A 164 -12.98 3.80 -2.67
N TRP A 165 -13.08 4.79 -1.80
CA TRP A 165 -14.33 5.47 -1.51
C TRP A 165 -14.33 6.90 -2.09
N SER A 166 -15.54 7.44 -2.31
CA SER A 166 -15.71 8.84 -2.69
C SER A 166 -15.03 9.79 -1.70
N THR A 167 -14.63 10.96 -2.16
CA THR A 167 -13.91 11.97 -1.34
C THR A 167 -14.73 12.52 -0.17
N ASP A 168 -16.04 12.30 -0.16
CA ASP A 168 -16.92 12.57 0.99
C ASP A 168 -17.13 11.33 1.89
N ALA A 169 -16.42 10.25 1.64
CA ALA A 169 -16.49 8.97 2.35
C ALA A 169 -17.89 8.33 2.43
N LYS A 170 -18.79 8.59 1.45
CA LYS A 170 -20.15 8.04 1.51
C LYS A 170 -20.34 6.78 0.69
N THR A 171 -19.61 6.64 -0.42
CA THR A 171 -19.84 5.58 -1.40
C THR A 171 -18.54 4.86 -1.72
N CYS A 172 -18.54 3.52 -1.65
CA CYS A 172 -17.48 2.71 -2.23
C CYS A 172 -17.60 2.80 -3.75
N VAL A 173 -16.57 3.37 -4.40
CA VAL A 173 -16.52 3.57 -5.85
C VAL A 173 -15.85 2.38 -6.53
N LYS A 174 -14.87 1.77 -5.88
CA LYS A 174 -14.13 0.63 -6.42
C LYS A 174 -13.74 -0.35 -5.32
N SER A 175 -13.92 -1.65 -5.61
CA SER A 175 -13.46 -2.76 -4.80
C SER A 175 -12.40 -3.55 -5.57
N ILE A 176 -11.29 -3.89 -4.92
CA ILE A 176 -10.11 -4.49 -5.54
C ILE A 176 -9.69 -5.70 -4.71
N GLU A 177 -9.84 -6.88 -5.29
CA GLU A 177 -9.42 -8.14 -4.64
C GLU A 177 -7.91 -8.15 -4.38
N PRO A 178 -7.44 -8.57 -3.20
CA PRO A 178 -6.02 -8.59 -2.83
C PRO A 178 -5.31 -9.86 -3.33
N VAL A 179 -5.43 -10.17 -4.62
CA VAL A 179 -4.90 -11.41 -5.20
C VAL A 179 -3.38 -11.37 -5.37
N PHE A 180 -2.79 -12.53 -5.54
CA PHE A 180 -1.34 -12.71 -5.69
C PHE A 180 -0.76 -11.85 -6.83
N ASN A 181 0.37 -11.20 -6.55
CA ASN A 181 1.14 -10.36 -7.47
C ASN A 181 0.34 -9.20 -8.12
N ARG A 182 -0.72 -8.74 -7.44
CA ARG A 182 -1.44 -7.52 -7.80
C ARG A 182 -0.86 -6.34 -7.03
N ALA A 183 -0.55 -5.26 -7.74
CA ALA A 183 -0.20 -3.98 -7.15
C ALA A 183 -1.34 -2.98 -7.31
N VAL A 184 -1.55 -2.15 -6.30
CA VAL A 184 -2.42 -0.98 -6.35
C VAL A 184 -1.58 0.24 -5.99
N ILE A 185 -1.56 1.21 -6.89
CA ILE A 185 -0.86 2.48 -6.70
C ILE A 185 -1.91 3.58 -6.73
N PHE A 186 -1.93 4.44 -5.72
CA PHE A 186 -2.88 5.54 -5.66
C PHE A 186 -2.30 6.80 -5.02
N SER A 187 -2.77 7.96 -5.50
CA SER A 187 -2.44 9.27 -4.90
C SER A 187 -3.12 9.44 -3.56
N THR A 188 -2.37 9.98 -2.59
CA THR A 188 -2.89 10.27 -1.26
C THR A 188 -3.16 11.75 -1.08
N THR A 189 -4.36 12.06 -0.59
CA THR A 189 -4.82 13.37 -0.16
C THR A 189 -5.53 13.21 1.19
N SER A 190 -5.96 14.31 1.80
CA SER A 190 -6.69 14.23 3.08
C SER A 190 -8.13 13.68 2.94
N ASP A 191 -8.54 13.36 1.71
CA ASP A 191 -9.86 12.83 1.34
C ASP A 191 -9.78 11.61 0.39
N SER A 192 -8.60 11.02 0.22
CA SER A 192 -8.43 9.73 -0.48
C SER A 192 -8.81 8.55 0.43
N PHE A 193 -10.11 8.43 0.69
CA PHE A 193 -10.66 7.43 1.61
C PHE A 193 -10.57 6.02 1.05
N HIS A 194 -10.02 5.11 1.84
CA HIS A 194 -9.86 3.69 1.49
C HIS A 194 -9.83 2.80 2.73
N GLY A 195 -9.90 1.49 2.53
CA GLY A 195 -9.82 0.49 3.59
C GLY A 195 -10.33 -0.87 3.15
N HIS A 196 -10.54 -1.77 4.10
CA HIS A 196 -11.29 -3.03 3.95
C HIS A 196 -12.14 -3.23 5.21
N PRO A 197 -13.30 -2.55 5.28
CA PRO A 197 -14.05 -2.37 6.52
C PRO A 197 -14.78 -3.62 7.00
N ARG A 198 -14.89 -4.66 6.15
CA ARG A 198 -15.52 -5.92 6.54
C ARG A 198 -14.49 -6.85 7.19
N PRO A 199 -14.83 -7.47 8.34
CA PRO A 199 -13.98 -8.48 8.95
C PRO A 199 -13.69 -9.64 8.01
N LEU A 200 -12.42 -10.05 7.94
CA LEU A 200 -11.98 -11.15 7.08
C LEU A 200 -12.55 -12.50 7.54
N LYS A 201 -13.06 -13.29 6.60
CA LYS A 201 -13.59 -14.64 6.82
C LYS A 201 -12.58 -15.72 6.45
N LEU A 202 -11.32 -15.49 6.76
CA LEU A 202 -10.24 -16.42 6.43
C LEU A 202 -10.34 -17.71 7.26
N PRO A 203 -9.90 -18.87 6.70
CA PRO A 203 -9.62 -20.06 7.49
C PRO A 203 -8.60 -19.77 8.59
N GLU A 204 -8.61 -20.54 9.67
CA GLU A 204 -7.64 -20.40 10.75
C GLU A 204 -6.21 -20.59 10.24
N GLY A 205 -5.29 -19.73 10.66
CA GLY A 205 -3.89 -19.75 10.24
C GLY A 205 -3.61 -19.14 8.86
N GLN A 206 -4.63 -18.74 8.11
CA GLN A 206 -4.48 -18.01 6.86
C GLN A 206 -4.40 -16.50 7.09
N TRP A 207 -3.63 -15.81 6.26
CA TRP A 207 -3.37 -14.37 6.38
C TRP A 207 -3.54 -13.67 5.04
N ARG A 208 -4.10 -12.46 5.06
CA ARG A 208 -4.01 -11.49 3.98
C ARG A 208 -2.66 -10.79 4.08
N ARG A 209 -1.77 -11.10 3.14
CA ARG A 209 -0.40 -10.59 3.08
C ARG A 209 -0.30 -9.43 2.12
N SER A 210 0.37 -8.37 2.54
CA SER A 210 0.73 -7.26 1.65
C SER A 210 2.03 -6.59 2.05
N ILE A 211 2.71 -6.03 1.06
CA ILE A 211 3.77 -5.04 1.23
C ILE A 211 3.13 -3.67 0.98
N ALA A 212 3.36 -2.72 1.88
CA ALA A 212 2.93 -1.34 1.75
C ALA A 212 4.14 -0.41 1.72
N MET A 213 4.25 0.43 0.67
CA MET A 213 5.31 1.41 0.53
C MET A 213 4.71 2.78 0.26
N TYR A 214 5.34 3.83 0.82
CA TYR A 214 4.86 5.19 0.72
C TYR A 214 5.95 6.09 0.14
N TYR A 215 5.52 7.05 -0.69
CA TYR A 215 6.45 7.95 -1.37
C TYR A 215 6.03 9.40 -1.15
N TYR A 216 7.02 10.25 -1.03
CA TYR A 216 6.87 11.60 -0.51
C TYR A 216 7.47 12.64 -1.45
N THR A 217 7.07 13.90 -1.24
CA THR A 217 7.74 15.08 -1.79
C THR A 217 7.89 16.14 -0.70
N THR A 218 8.91 16.98 -0.79
CA THR A 218 9.09 18.11 0.14
C THR A 218 8.09 19.25 -0.13
N GLN A 219 7.50 19.26 -1.31
CA GLN A 219 6.54 20.28 -1.71
C GLN A 219 5.27 19.63 -2.25
N ARG A 220 4.14 20.34 -2.13
CA ARG A 220 2.85 19.94 -2.67
C ARG A 220 2.19 21.15 -3.32
N PRO A 221 1.43 21.01 -4.42
CA PRO A 221 0.69 22.12 -5.01
C PRO A 221 -0.19 22.83 -3.98
N GLU A 222 -0.26 24.16 -4.06
CA GLU A 222 -1.00 24.98 -3.07
C GLU A 222 -2.47 24.58 -2.93
N ASN A 223 -3.11 24.22 -4.03
CA ASN A 223 -4.51 23.73 -4.04
C ASN A 223 -4.72 22.37 -3.40
N GLU A 224 -3.64 21.63 -3.13
CA GLU A 224 -3.66 20.34 -2.43
C GLU A 224 -3.14 20.43 -0.98
N LEU A 225 -2.62 21.60 -0.57
CA LEU A 225 -2.05 21.78 0.75
C LEU A 225 -3.12 21.67 1.82
N GLN A 226 -2.82 20.87 2.82
CA GLN A 226 -3.63 20.70 4.03
C GLN A 226 -2.70 20.72 5.25
N ASN A 227 -3.23 21.13 6.38
CA ASN A 227 -2.48 21.02 7.63
C ASN A 227 -2.08 19.57 7.90
N PRO A 228 -0.90 19.32 8.50
CA PRO A 228 -0.52 17.99 8.95
C PRO A 228 -1.59 17.35 9.82
N HIS A 229 -1.91 16.11 9.54
CA HIS A 229 -2.86 15.32 10.33
C HIS A 229 -2.47 13.85 10.37
N ASN A 230 -2.91 13.16 11.41
CA ASN A 230 -2.85 11.71 11.53
C ASN A 230 -3.90 11.03 10.64
N THR A 231 -3.88 9.71 10.58
CA THR A 231 -4.93 8.91 9.91
C THR A 231 -6.31 9.30 10.43
N ARG A 232 -7.25 9.55 9.52
CA ARG A 232 -8.62 9.98 9.81
C ARG A 232 -9.60 8.89 9.42
N TYR A 233 -10.19 8.24 10.39
CA TYR A 233 -11.21 7.21 10.16
C TYR A 233 -12.59 7.83 9.93
N LYS A 234 -13.33 7.27 8.95
CA LYS A 234 -14.73 7.64 8.73
C LYS A 234 -15.57 7.33 9.99
N GLY A 235 -16.31 8.32 10.45
CA GLY A 235 -17.17 8.20 11.65
C GLY A 235 -16.47 8.49 12.96
N LEU A 236 -15.14 8.72 12.96
CA LEU A 236 -14.41 9.27 14.10
C LEU A 236 -14.20 10.77 13.88
N HIS A 237 -14.80 11.57 14.74
CA HIS A 237 -14.42 12.98 14.93
C HIS A 237 -13.23 12.98 15.89
N LEU A 238 -12.02 12.86 15.34
CA LEU A 238 -10.81 13.20 16.07
C LEU A 238 -10.68 14.71 16.01
N GLU A 239 -10.92 15.37 17.13
CA GLU A 239 -10.58 16.77 17.36
C GLU A 239 -9.06 17.00 17.34
#